data_7b2bb3037af8321254da6dc3a0d9ca8b
#
_entry.id   7b2bb3037af8321254da6dc3a0d9ca8b
#
_cell.length_a   1.000
_cell.length_b   1.000
_cell.length_c   1.000
_cell.angle_alpha   90.00
_cell.angle_beta   90.00
_cell.angle_gamma   90.00
#
_symmetry.space_group_name_H-M   'P 1'
#
loop_
_entity.id
_entity.type
_entity.pdbx_description
1 polymer ?
#
loop_
_entity_poly.entity_id
_entity_poly.type
_entity_poly.pdbx_seq_one_letter_code
_entity_poly.pdbx_strand_id
1 'polypeptide(L)'
;EKAFLELEGGSRIPCLFNPERIAVGRRNNWAADAMPGKGVPKLRYTGAQAGWMKMELVFDTTADGAPVTRYTGKLLGLMDLDKNLPGSNEATNNARPPTVTFHWGDLHSFPAVVSDIAISFTYFSSTGTPLRAQVQVELRQYEESKAFGPQNPTSGTPRPHRVHRLQP
;
A
#
# COMPACT_ATOMS: atom_id res chain seq x y z
N GLU A 1 22.18 -2.37 -5.96
CA GLU A 1 21.21 -3.30 -5.32
C GLU A 1 19.96 -3.40 -6.18
N LYS A 2 19.30 -4.57 -6.15
CA LYS A 2 18.05 -4.79 -6.86
C LYS A 2 16.86 -4.62 -5.95
N ALA A 3 15.83 -3.98 -6.49
CA ALA A 3 14.54 -3.85 -5.82
C ALA A 3 13.77 -5.18 -5.81
N PHE A 4 12.92 -5.37 -4.82
CA PHE A 4 12.03 -6.52 -4.71
C PHE A 4 10.77 -6.19 -3.92
N LEU A 5 9.72 -6.96 -4.12
CA LEU A 5 8.53 -6.97 -3.30
C LEU A 5 8.62 -8.16 -2.33
N GLU A 6 8.50 -7.91 -1.05
CA GLU A 6 8.45 -8.92 0.00
C GLU A 6 7.01 -9.12 0.49
N LEU A 7 6.53 -10.34 0.44
CA LEU A 7 5.21 -10.71 0.93
C LEU A 7 5.27 -10.92 2.45
N GLU A 8 4.14 -10.80 3.13
CA GLU A 8 4.04 -10.98 4.58
C GLU A 8 4.53 -12.36 5.06
N GLY A 9 4.52 -13.37 4.20
CA GLY A 9 5.09 -14.70 4.46
C GLY A 9 6.60 -14.81 4.26
N GLY A 10 7.29 -13.70 3.94
CA GLY A 10 8.74 -13.65 3.70
C GLY A 10 9.16 -14.04 2.28
N SER A 11 8.26 -14.46 1.43
CA SER A 11 8.55 -14.72 0.00
C SER A 11 8.86 -13.42 -0.72
N ARG A 12 9.75 -13.46 -1.71
CA ARG A 12 10.21 -12.28 -2.45
C ARG A 12 9.94 -12.41 -3.93
N ILE A 13 9.47 -11.33 -4.54
CA ILE A 13 9.37 -11.19 -6.00
C ILE A 13 10.42 -10.17 -6.42
N PRO A 14 11.51 -10.60 -7.08
CA PRO A 14 12.57 -9.69 -7.50
C PRO A 14 12.11 -8.85 -8.69
N CYS A 15 12.48 -7.57 -8.71
CA CYS A 15 12.41 -6.74 -9.90
C CYS A 15 13.59 -7.09 -10.82
N LEU A 16 13.34 -7.42 -12.08
CA LEU A 16 14.42 -7.68 -13.04
C LEU A 16 15.22 -6.40 -13.32
N PHE A 17 14.50 -5.29 -13.47
CA PHE A 17 15.05 -3.93 -13.55
C PHE A 17 14.49 -3.11 -12.41
N ASN A 18 15.32 -2.26 -11.81
CA ASN A 18 14.85 -1.33 -10.81
C ASN A 18 13.89 -0.31 -11.45
N PRO A 19 12.84 0.13 -10.76
CA PRO A 19 11.95 1.13 -11.31
C PRO A 19 12.70 2.45 -11.55
N GLU A 20 12.49 3.05 -12.72
CA GLU A 20 13.06 4.37 -13.04
C GLU A 20 12.40 5.50 -12.23
N ARG A 21 11.15 5.29 -11.84
CA ARG A 21 10.36 6.27 -11.11
C ARG A 21 9.46 5.59 -10.08
N ILE A 22 9.47 6.17 -8.88
CA ILE A 22 8.54 5.82 -7.80
C ILE A 22 7.82 7.09 -7.40
N ALA A 23 6.49 7.07 -7.40
CA ALA A 23 5.65 8.14 -6.91
C ALA A 23 5.00 7.71 -5.59
N VAL A 24 5.04 8.56 -4.60
CA VAL A 24 4.44 8.33 -3.27
C VAL A 24 3.52 9.48 -2.94
N GLY A 25 2.36 9.19 -2.40
CA GLY A 25 1.41 10.23 -2.03
C GLY A 25 0.55 9.85 -0.84
N ARG A 26 0.00 10.88 -0.23
CA ARG A 26 -0.96 10.78 0.89
C ARG A 26 -1.93 11.93 0.79
N ARG A 27 -3.17 11.73 1.20
CA ARG A 27 -4.21 12.75 1.18
C ARG A 27 -4.86 12.87 2.55
N ASN A 28 -5.11 14.11 2.95
CA ASN A 28 -5.94 14.43 4.09
C ASN A 28 -7.29 14.98 3.59
N ASN A 29 -8.35 14.67 4.32
CA ASN A 29 -9.69 15.19 4.06
C ASN A 29 -9.96 16.39 4.98
N TRP A 30 -10.48 17.47 4.39
CA TRP A 30 -10.85 18.69 5.08
C TRP A 30 -12.28 19.07 4.71
N ALA A 31 -13.09 19.39 5.67
CA ALA A 31 -14.39 20.01 5.46
C ALA A 31 -14.28 21.54 5.58
N ALA A 32 -14.98 22.25 4.71
CA ALA A 32 -15.05 23.70 4.74
C ALA A 32 -16.34 24.13 5.42
N ASP A 33 -16.24 24.79 6.56
CA ASP A 33 -17.39 25.34 7.27
C ASP A 33 -17.56 26.80 6.85
N ALA A 34 -18.72 27.13 6.24
CA ALA A 34 -19.03 28.48 5.81
C ALA A 34 -19.11 29.41 7.04
N MET A 35 -18.44 30.56 6.94
CA MET A 35 -18.49 31.60 7.96
C MET A 35 -19.14 32.85 7.36
N PRO A 36 -20.39 33.18 7.66
CA PRO A 36 -21.05 34.38 7.19
C PRO A 36 -20.22 35.63 7.48
N GLY A 37 -20.03 36.49 6.49
CA GLY A 37 -19.25 37.73 6.60
C GLY A 37 -17.73 37.59 6.51
N LYS A 38 -17.20 36.37 6.28
CA LYS A 38 -15.78 36.13 6.02
C LYS A 38 -15.56 35.56 4.62
N GLY A 39 -14.57 36.09 3.90
CA GLY A 39 -14.27 35.66 2.52
C GLY A 39 -13.59 34.29 2.43
N VAL A 40 -13.15 33.70 3.55
CA VAL A 40 -12.46 32.39 3.60
C VAL A 40 -13.17 31.49 4.59
N PRO A 41 -13.59 30.28 4.18
CA PRO A 41 -14.22 29.31 5.08
C PRO A 41 -13.19 28.77 6.10
N LYS A 42 -13.70 28.36 7.26
CA LYS A 42 -12.89 27.62 8.23
C LYS A 42 -12.70 26.18 7.78
N LEU A 43 -11.47 25.70 7.69
CA LEU A 43 -11.18 24.32 7.41
C LEU A 43 -11.14 23.49 8.69
N ARG A 44 -11.85 22.35 8.65
CA ARG A 44 -11.88 21.35 9.70
C ARG A 44 -11.34 20.03 9.17
N TYR A 45 -10.34 19.46 9.85
CA TYR A 45 -9.79 18.16 9.51
C TYR A 45 -10.83 17.05 9.75
N THR A 46 -11.06 16.20 8.74
CA THR A 46 -12.07 15.12 8.79
C THR A 46 -11.46 13.72 8.69
N GLY A 47 -10.15 13.60 8.50
CA GLY A 47 -9.45 12.32 8.48
C GLY A 47 -8.35 12.25 7.43
N ALA A 48 -7.56 11.19 7.48
CA ALA A 48 -6.54 10.87 6.50
C ALA A 48 -7.01 9.73 5.60
N GLN A 49 -6.55 9.73 4.35
CA GLN A 49 -6.64 8.56 3.47
C GLN A 49 -5.35 7.75 3.57
N ALA A 50 -5.44 6.45 3.24
CA ALA A 50 -4.27 5.59 3.14
C ALA A 50 -3.24 6.15 2.17
N GLY A 51 -1.97 6.05 2.53
CA GLY A 51 -0.87 6.36 1.63
C GLY A 51 -0.87 5.43 0.40
N TRP A 52 -0.29 5.91 -0.67
CA TRP A 52 -0.12 5.11 -1.89
C TRP A 52 1.29 5.26 -2.45
N MET A 53 1.73 4.21 -3.16
CA MET A 53 2.97 4.19 -3.91
C MET A 53 2.67 3.64 -5.31
N LYS A 54 3.18 4.30 -6.33
CA LYS A 54 3.05 3.87 -7.72
C LYS A 54 4.43 3.71 -8.33
N MET A 55 4.61 2.65 -9.10
CA MET A 55 5.84 2.38 -9.81
C MET A 55 5.57 1.64 -11.12
N GLU A 56 6.50 1.76 -12.05
CA GLU A 56 6.54 0.96 -13.26
C GLU A 56 7.71 -0.01 -13.17
N LEU A 57 7.40 -1.29 -13.35
CA LEU A 57 8.38 -2.38 -13.37
C LEU A 57 8.50 -2.92 -14.79
N VAL A 58 9.72 -3.17 -15.23
CA VAL A 58 10.01 -3.76 -16.54
C VAL A 58 10.54 -5.18 -16.33
N PHE A 59 9.99 -6.11 -17.07
CA PHE A 59 10.44 -7.50 -17.12
C PHE A 59 10.83 -7.83 -18.56
N ASP A 60 12.02 -8.37 -18.75
CA ASP A 60 12.56 -8.73 -20.05
C ASP A 60 13.24 -10.09 -19.95
N THR A 61 12.76 -11.04 -20.72
CA THR A 61 13.25 -12.42 -20.78
C THR A 61 13.77 -12.76 -22.17
N THR A 62 14.08 -11.75 -23.00
CA THR A 62 14.58 -11.96 -24.36
C THR A 62 15.90 -12.73 -24.40
N ALA A 63 16.72 -12.62 -23.35
CA ALA A 63 18.00 -13.28 -23.26
C ALA A 63 17.90 -14.81 -23.11
N ASP A 64 16.86 -15.30 -22.41
CA ASP A 64 16.64 -16.72 -22.17
C ASP A 64 15.47 -17.31 -22.96
N GLY A 65 14.66 -16.45 -23.62
CA GLY A 65 13.52 -16.85 -24.43
C GLY A 65 12.35 -17.43 -23.62
N ALA A 66 12.42 -17.42 -22.30
CA ALA A 66 11.33 -17.93 -21.45
C ALA A 66 10.17 -16.93 -21.39
N PRO A 67 8.91 -17.42 -21.23
CA PRO A 67 7.75 -16.53 -21.12
C PRO A 67 7.89 -15.55 -19.95
N VAL A 68 7.70 -14.24 -20.20
CA VAL A 68 7.73 -13.20 -19.17
C VAL A 68 6.57 -13.34 -18.18
N THR A 69 5.54 -14.09 -18.54
CA THR A 69 4.38 -14.41 -17.71
C THR A 69 4.74 -15.13 -16.40
N ARG A 70 5.91 -15.76 -16.34
CA ARG A 70 6.45 -16.33 -15.07
C ARG A 70 6.65 -15.28 -13.96
N TYR A 71 6.89 -14.02 -14.34
CA TYR A 71 7.01 -12.90 -13.40
C TYR A 71 5.69 -12.17 -13.23
N THR A 72 5.02 -11.85 -14.35
CA THR A 72 3.76 -11.10 -14.30
C THR A 72 2.64 -11.91 -13.62
N GLY A 73 2.64 -13.24 -13.77
CA GLY A 73 1.71 -14.12 -13.07
C GLY A 73 1.86 -14.09 -11.55
N LYS A 74 3.11 -13.98 -11.04
CA LYS A 74 3.36 -13.82 -9.60
C LYS A 74 2.84 -12.47 -9.08
N LEU A 75 2.98 -11.40 -9.86
CA LEU A 75 2.45 -10.09 -9.50
C LEU A 75 0.92 -10.08 -9.48
N LEU A 76 0.27 -10.67 -10.49
CA LEU A 76 -1.19 -10.80 -10.49
C LEU A 76 -1.70 -11.62 -9.32
N GLY A 77 -0.98 -12.69 -8.94
CA GLY A 77 -1.31 -13.49 -7.76
C GLY A 77 -1.31 -12.71 -6.45
N LEU A 78 -0.67 -11.53 -6.39
CA LEU A 78 -0.73 -10.65 -5.21
C LEU A 78 -2.11 -9.99 -5.01
N MET A 79 -2.98 -10.06 -6.00
CA MET A 79 -4.35 -9.55 -5.93
C MET A 79 -5.36 -10.65 -5.58
N ASP A 80 -4.94 -11.90 -5.56
CA ASP A 80 -5.80 -13.04 -5.25
C ASP A 80 -6.00 -13.18 -3.75
N LEU A 81 -7.19 -13.67 -3.36
CA LEU A 81 -7.49 -13.97 -1.96
C LEU A 81 -6.63 -15.13 -1.48
N ASP A 82 -5.94 -14.94 -0.37
CA ASP A 82 -5.19 -16.00 0.30
C ASP A 82 -5.89 -16.40 1.61
N LYS A 83 -6.42 -17.62 1.62
CA LYS A 83 -7.14 -18.19 2.76
C LYS A 83 -6.22 -18.63 3.91
N ASN A 84 -4.92 -18.71 3.66
CA ASN A 84 -3.93 -19.18 4.63
C ASN A 84 -3.34 -18.05 5.48
N LEU A 85 -3.71 -16.79 5.18
CA LEU A 85 -3.21 -15.65 5.91
C LEU A 85 -3.82 -15.55 7.31
N PRO A 86 -3.07 -14.99 8.29
CA PRO A 86 -3.60 -14.73 9.62
C PRO A 86 -4.87 -13.87 9.57
N GLY A 87 -5.89 -14.27 10.32
CA GLY A 87 -7.18 -13.58 10.34
C GLY A 87 -8.15 -14.01 9.22
N SER A 88 -7.73 -14.86 8.30
CA SER A 88 -8.64 -15.48 7.33
C SER A 88 -9.57 -16.46 8.05
N ASN A 89 -10.87 -16.37 7.76
CA ASN A 89 -11.88 -17.26 8.31
C ASN A 89 -12.83 -17.73 7.20
N GLU A 90 -12.77 -19.00 6.89
CA GLU A 90 -13.56 -19.60 5.82
C GLU A 90 -15.07 -19.58 6.12
N ALA A 91 -15.45 -19.73 7.40
CA ALA A 91 -16.85 -19.71 7.84
C ALA A 91 -17.51 -18.34 7.70
N THR A 92 -16.73 -17.26 7.80
CA THR A 92 -17.20 -15.88 7.65
C THR A 92 -16.88 -15.28 6.29
N ASN A 93 -16.29 -16.07 5.38
CA ASN A 93 -15.80 -15.64 4.06
C ASN A 93 -14.85 -14.42 4.15
N ASN A 94 -14.07 -14.35 5.22
CA ASN A 94 -13.12 -13.27 5.49
C ASN A 94 -11.72 -13.68 5.03
N ALA A 95 -11.45 -13.52 3.75
CA ALA A 95 -10.13 -13.69 3.16
C ALA A 95 -9.69 -12.37 2.49
N ARG A 96 -8.39 -12.14 2.43
CA ARG A 96 -7.81 -10.95 1.82
C ARG A 96 -6.59 -11.32 0.96
N PRO A 97 -6.18 -10.45 0.03
CA PRO A 97 -4.87 -10.57 -0.61
C PRO A 97 -3.73 -10.41 0.40
N PRO A 98 -2.54 -10.97 0.11
CA PRO A 98 -1.37 -10.78 0.96
C PRO A 98 -0.94 -9.32 1.00
N THR A 99 -0.33 -8.91 2.12
CA THR A 99 0.37 -7.64 2.19
C THR A 99 1.76 -7.77 1.60
N VAL A 100 2.26 -6.69 1.04
CA VAL A 100 3.58 -6.60 0.45
C VAL A 100 4.30 -5.35 0.95
N THR A 101 5.63 -5.43 1.00
CA THR A 101 6.50 -4.28 1.25
C THR A 101 7.51 -4.20 0.10
N PHE A 102 7.64 -3.02 -0.47
CA PHE A 102 8.66 -2.77 -1.49
C PHE A 102 9.98 -2.40 -0.82
N HIS A 103 11.06 -2.98 -1.31
CA HIS A 103 12.41 -2.76 -0.82
C HIS A 103 13.36 -2.43 -1.97
N TRP A 104 14.17 -1.39 -1.78
CA TRP A 104 15.27 -1.05 -2.68
C TRP A 104 16.39 -0.35 -1.90
N GLY A 105 17.43 -1.09 -1.55
CA GLY A 105 18.46 -0.57 -0.64
C GLY A 105 17.86 -0.13 0.69
N ASP A 106 18.11 1.12 1.06
CA ASP A 106 17.56 1.73 2.28
C ASP A 106 16.11 2.21 2.13
N LEU A 107 15.58 2.22 0.90
CA LEU A 107 14.20 2.60 0.65
C LEU A 107 13.26 1.43 0.93
N HIS A 108 12.37 1.62 1.88
CA HIS A 108 11.30 0.68 2.21
C HIS A 108 9.95 1.37 2.11
N SER A 109 8.97 0.69 1.54
CA SER A 109 7.59 1.16 1.61
C SER A 109 6.96 0.83 2.97
N PHE A 110 5.81 1.42 3.23
CA PHE A 110 4.89 0.91 4.25
C PHE A 110 4.39 -0.51 3.87
N PRO A 111 3.92 -1.32 4.82
CA PRO A 111 3.13 -2.51 4.51
C PRO A 111 1.90 -2.10 3.69
N ALA A 112 1.68 -2.77 2.57
CA ALA A 112 0.67 -2.38 1.60
C ALA A 112 -0.06 -3.58 1.02
N VAL A 113 -1.22 -3.34 0.46
CA VAL A 113 -1.87 -4.25 -0.48
C VAL A 113 -1.69 -3.72 -1.90
N VAL A 114 -1.66 -4.62 -2.87
CA VAL A 114 -1.68 -4.24 -4.26
C VAL A 114 -3.12 -3.85 -4.61
N SER A 115 -3.33 -2.59 -4.94
CA SER A 115 -4.66 -2.05 -5.27
C SER A 115 -4.95 -2.06 -6.76
N ASP A 116 -3.91 -1.97 -7.58
CA ASP A 116 -4.04 -1.97 -9.03
C ASP A 116 -2.78 -2.53 -9.70
N ILE A 117 -2.97 -3.33 -10.74
CA ILE A 117 -1.91 -3.81 -11.63
C ILE A 117 -2.40 -3.69 -13.07
N ALA A 118 -1.61 -3.03 -13.90
CA ALA A 118 -1.80 -2.99 -15.34
C ALA A 118 -0.55 -3.55 -16.03
N ILE A 119 -0.73 -4.56 -16.89
CA ILE A 119 0.35 -5.23 -17.59
C ILE A 119 0.22 -4.98 -19.08
N SER A 120 1.29 -4.49 -19.70
CA SER A 120 1.41 -4.32 -21.13
C SER A 120 2.54 -5.20 -21.66
N PHE A 121 2.22 -6.15 -22.52
CA PHE A 121 3.22 -6.96 -23.22
C PHE A 121 3.70 -6.21 -24.45
N THR A 122 5.00 -5.96 -24.54
CA THR A 122 5.60 -5.06 -25.56
C THR A 122 6.51 -5.77 -26.55
N TYR A 123 6.87 -7.03 -26.31
CA TYR A 123 7.69 -7.82 -27.21
C TYR A 123 7.33 -9.30 -27.14
N PHE A 124 7.30 -9.95 -28.32
CA PHE A 124 6.89 -11.36 -28.47
C PHE A 124 7.90 -12.12 -29.31
N SER A 125 8.01 -13.44 -29.07
CA SER A 125 8.72 -14.34 -29.97
C SER A 125 7.96 -14.52 -31.28
N SER A 126 8.60 -15.13 -32.27
CA SER A 126 7.95 -15.51 -33.53
C SER A 126 6.78 -16.48 -33.35
N THR A 127 6.70 -17.18 -32.24
CA THR A 127 5.62 -18.11 -31.85
C THR A 127 4.53 -17.47 -31.00
N GLY A 128 4.60 -16.15 -30.75
CA GLY A 128 3.61 -15.43 -29.94
C GLY A 128 3.84 -15.48 -28.43
N THR A 129 4.98 -16.00 -27.96
CA THR A 129 5.32 -16.00 -26.54
C THR A 129 5.73 -14.60 -26.11
N PRO A 130 5.08 -13.98 -25.08
CA PRO A 130 5.47 -12.68 -24.58
C PRO A 130 6.81 -12.76 -23.84
N LEU A 131 7.76 -11.90 -24.25
CA LEU A 131 9.12 -11.86 -23.73
C LEU A 131 9.46 -10.58 -22.99
N ARG A 132 8.66 -9.52 -23.17
CA ARG A 132 8.82 -8.25 -22.43
C ARG A 132 7.48 -7.74 -21.97
N ALA A 133 7.46 -7.25 -20.74
CA ALA A 133 6.28 -6.64 -20.13
C ALA A 133 6.65 -5.37 -19.36
N GLN A 134 5.79 -4.37 -19.45
CA GLN A 134 5.76 -3.21 -18.57
C GLN A 134 4.58 -3.38 -17.62
N VAL A 135 4.84 -3.24 -16.33
CA VAL A 135 3.83 -3.46 -15.28
C VAL A 135 3.73 -2.22 -14.43
N GLN A 136 2.57 -1.58 -14.47
CA GLN A 136 2.24 -0.50 -13.55
C GLN A 136 1.64 -1.12 -12.29
N VAL A 137 2.20 -0.78 -11.14
CA VAL A 137 1.77 -1.29 -9.83
C VAL A 137 1.38 -0.11 -8.95
N GLU A 138 0.21 -0.19 -8.35
CA GLU A 138 -0.21 0.71 -7.27
C GLU A 138 -0.32 -0.06 -5.97
N LEU A 139 0.39 0.41 -4.96
CA LEU A 139 0.34 -0.09 -3.58
C LEU A 139 -0.46 0.89 -2.72
N ARG A 140 -1.36 0.37 -1.90
CA ARG A 140 -2.10 1.11 -0.87
C ARG A 140 -1.66 0.69 0.50
N GLN A 141 -1.34 1.66 1.35
CA GLN A 141 -1.00 1.42 2.74
C GLN A 141 -2.10 0.60 3.41
N TYR A 142 -1.68 -0.49 4.03
CA TYR A 142 -2.54 -1.39 4.77
C TYR A 142 -2.08 -1.43 6.22
N GLU A 143 -2.99 -1.09 7.13
CA GLU A 143 -2.80 -1.32 8.56
C GLU A 143 -3.86 -2.32 8.99
N GLU A 144 -3.39 -3.47 9.48
CA GLU A 144 -4.29 -4.37 10.19
C GLU A 144 -4.95 -3.58 11.32
N SER A 145 -6.26 -3.69 11.47
CA SER A 145 -6.94 -3.13 12.64
C SER A 145 -6.55 -3.94 13.89
N LYS A 146 -5.31 -3.74 14.32
CA LYS A 146 -4.95 -4.06 15.69
C LYS A 146 -5.79 -3.13 16.54
N ALA A 147 -6.59 -3.71 17.43
CA ALA A 147 -7.23 -2.94 18.49
C ALA A 147 -6.13 -2.03 19.05
N PHE A 148 -6.21 -0.74 18.77
CA PHE A 148 -5.27 0.22 19.32
C PHE A 148 -5.49 0.18 20.81
N GLY A 149 -4.59 -0.51 21.54
CA GLY A 149 -4.40 -0.20 22.93
C GLY A 149 -4.13 1.30 23.04
N PRO A 150 -4.40 1.95 24.17
CA PRO A 150 -4.23 3.38 24.33
C PRO A 150 -2.78 3.78 24.05
N GLN A 151 -2.50 4.13 22.80
CA GLN A 151 -1.15 4.47 22.32
C GLN A 151 -0.85 5.96 22.41
N ASN A 152 -1.74 6.74 23.00
CA ASN A 152 -1.46 8.14 23.24
C ASN A 152 -1.45 8.39 24.75
N PRO A 153 -0.27 8.45 25.38
CA PRO A 153 -0.18 8.74 26.80
C PRO A 153 -0.76 10.12 27.18
N THR A 154 -1.05 10.97 26.19
CA THR A 154 -1.67 12.28 26.41
C THR A 154 -3.19 12.30 26.27
N SER A 155 -3.82 11.29 25.68
CA SER A 155 -5.29 11.25 25.55
C SER A 155 -6.00 10.61 26.74
N GLY A 156 -5.28 10.03 27.69
CA GLY A 156 -5.82 9.37 28.89
C GLY A 156 -5.56 10.10 30.20
N THR A 157 -4.95 11.28 30.19
CA THR A 157 -4.76 12.03 31.43
C THR A 157 -6.04 12.82 31.74
N PRO A 158 -6.84 12.42 32.75
CA PRO A 158 -7.93 13.27 33.22
C PRO A 158 -7.29 14.58 33.70
N ARG A 159 -7.69 15.71 33.12
CA ARG A 159 -7.31 16.99 33.67
C ARG A 159 -7.75 17.01 35.13
N PRO A 160 -6.86 17.24 36.11
CA PRO A 160 -7.29 17.34 37.48
C PRO A 160 -8.26 18.53 37.56
N HIS A 161 -9.50 18.23 37.94
CA HIS A 161 -10.45 19.28 38.27
C HIS A 161 -9.89 20.08 39.43
N ARG A 162 -9.46 21.31 39.20
CA ARG A 162 -9.15 22.26 40.27
C ARG A 162 -10.47 22.66 40.92
N VAL A 163 -10.76 22.06 42.06
CA VAL A 163 -11.84 22.49 42.93
C VAL A 163 -11.31 23.72 43.68
N HIS A 164 -11.76 24.91 43.27
CA HIS A 164 -11.58 26.10 44.06
C HIS A 164 -12.56 26.02 45.25
N ARG A 165 -12.06 25.73 46.43
CA ARG A 165 -12.80 25.94 47.68
C ARG A 165 -12.76 27.42 47.97
N LEU A 166 -13.92 28.09 47.87
CA LEU A 166 -14.10 29.41 48.44
C LEU A 166 -14.15 29.23 49.96
N GLN A 167 -13.25 29.83 50.67
CA GLN A 167 -13.32 29.99 52.12
C GLN A 167 -14.23 31.18 52.45
N PRO A 168 -15.00 31.10 53.57
CA PRO A 168 -15.93 32.12 53.99
C PRO A 168 -15.27 33.41 54.42
#